data_3b646e6803010954cbc55ab82cc228ae
#
_entry.id   3b646e6803010954cbc55ab82cc228ae
#
_cell.length_a   1.000
_cell.length_b   1.000
_cell.length_c   1.000
_cell.angle_alpha   90.00
_cell.angle_beta   90.00
_cell.angle_gamma   90.00
#
_symmetry.space_group_name_H-M   'P 1'
#
loop_
_entity.id
_entity.type
_entity.pdbx_description
1 polymer ?
#
loop_
_entity_poly.entity_id
_entity_poly.type
_entity_poly.pdbx_seq_one_letter_code
_entity_poly.pdbx_strand_id
1 'polypeptide(L)'
;VAEGECMLNRQRRIKPMIRQAVSEGQRVKRARFYIDPETCTGDHGCIRLSGCPSLTIRENPDPLRSDPVSYVDNSCVGCGVCGTNAHSAVLCPSFSKVDLIHNPNLWDRCLNTTRVRIREWWRARDRKRIAQRQF
;
A
#
# COMPACT_ATOMS: atom_id res chain seq x y z
N VAL A 1 -18.48 -25.41 4.42
CA VAL A 1 -18.97 -24.15 4.96
C VAL A 1 -17.80 -23.19 4.96
N ALA A 2 -17.87 -22.10 4.17
CA ALA A 2 -16.82 -21.08 4.13
C ALA A 2 -16.98 -20.20 5.39
N GLU A 3 -16.19 -20.44 6.39
CA GLU A 3 -16.08 -19.61 7.59
C GLU A 3 -15.21 -18.37 7.28
N GLY A 4 -15.79 -17.40 6.59
CA GLY A 4 -15.16 -16.12 6.32
C GLY A 4 -15.80 -15.01 7.13
N GLU A 5 -15.03 -14.36 8.01
CA GLU A 5 -15.50 -13.15 8.69
C GLU A 5 -15.79 -12.04 7.65
N CYS A 6 -16.98 -11.43 7.72
CA CYS A 6 -17.33 -10.30 6.88
C CYS A 6 -16.30 -9.17 7.06
N MET A 7 -15.79 -8.65 5.94
CA MET A 7 -14.73 -7.62 5.94
C MET A 7 -15.13 -6.35 6.69
N LEU A 8 -16.39 -5.94 6.62
CA LEU A 8 -16.91 -4.79 7.35
C LEU A 8 -16.87 -5.03 8.87
N ASN A 9 -17.25 -6.23 9.32
CA ASN A 9 -17.18 -6.58 10.74
C ASN A 9 -15.73 -6.61 11.22
N ARG A 10 -14.83 -7.17 10.41
CA ARG A 10 -13.39 -7.16 10.72
C ARG A 10 -12.84 -5.73 10.82
N GLN A 11 -13.22 -4.86 9.91
CA GLN A 11 -12.82 -3.44 9.98
C GLN A 11 -13.37 -2.75 11.23
N ARG A 12 -14.64 -2.96 11.57
CA ARG A 12 -15.28 -2.38 12.76
C ARG A 12 -14.57 -2.82 14.05
N ARG A 13 -14.11 -4.07 14.11
CA ARG A 13 -13.40 -4.62 15.27
C ARG A 13 -11.96 -4.14 15.36
N ILE A 14 -11.22 -4.18 14.25
CA ILE A 14 -9.76 -3.93 14.26
C ILE A 14 -9.44 -2.43 14.35
N LYS A 15 -10.21 -1.55 13.69
CA LYS A 15 -9.92 -0.11 13.68
C LYS A 15 -9.84 0.53 15.07
N PRO A 16 -10.83 0.34 15.98
CA PRO A 16 -10.76 0.93 17.31
C PRO A 16 -9.57 0.39 18.11
N MET A 17 -9.27 -0.91 18.02
CA MET A 17 -8.12 -1.51 18.71
C MET A 17 -6.80 -0.89 18.27
N ILE A 18 -6.62 -0.71 16.96
CA ILE A 18 -5.41 -0.05 16.42
C ILE A 18 -5.34 1.41 16.89
N ARG A 19 -6.45 2.14 16.85
CA ARG A 19 -6.48 3.55 17.28
C ARG A 19 -6.11 3.68 18.76
N GLN A 20 -6.67 2.83 19.60
CA GLN A 20 -6.37 2.81 21.03
C GLN A 20 -4.88 2.50 21.26
N ALA A 21 -4.34 1.45 20.69
CA ALA A 21 -2.94 1.09 20.84
C ALA A 21 -1.99 2.20 20.35
N VAL A 22 -2.35 2.88 19.25
CA VAL A 22 -1.57 4.03 18.74
C VAL A 22 -1.66 5.23 19.68
N SER A 23 -2.83 5.54 20.26
CA SER A 23 -2.99 6.63 21.22
C SER A 23 -2.27 6.38 22.54
N GLU A 24 -2.14 5.13 22.95
CA GLU A 24 -1.37 4.68 24.11
C GLU A 24 0.15 4.68 23.87
N GLY A 25 0.59 5.08 22.67
CA GLY A 25 2.02 5.10 22.32
C GLY A 25 2.62 3.73 22.02
N GLN A 26 1.81 2.67 21.95
CA GLN A 26 2.30 1.32 21.66
C GLN A 26 2.80 1.23 20.21
N ARG A 27 3.86 0.45 20.00
CA ARG A 27 4.36 0.15 18.66
C ARG A 27 3.40 -0.78 17.94
N VAL A 28 2.72 -0.28 16.91
CA VAL A 28 1.78 -1.07 16.11
C VAL A 28 2.31 -1.23 14.69
N LYS A 29 2.50 -2.47 14.28
CA LYS A 29 2.82 -2.84 12.89
C LYS A 29 1.57 -3.38 12.21
N ARG A 30 1.14 -2.76 11.09
CA ARG A 30 0.02 -3.27 10.30
C ARG A 30 0.37 -3.34 8.83
N ALA A 31 -0.11 -4.37 8.17
CA ALA A 31 -0.07 -4.45 6.71
C ALA A 31 -1.11 -3.50 6.10
N ARG A 32 -0.75 -2.89 4.98
CA ARG A 32 -1.65 -2.12 4.13
C ARG A 32 -1.34 -2.43 2.68
N PHE A 33 -2.35 -2.43 1.84
CA PHE A 33 -2.15 -2.49 0.40
C PHE A 33 -2.05 -1.08 -0.17
N TYR A 34 -1.29 -0.96 -1.23
CA TYR A 34 -1.05 0.28 -1.97
C TYR A 34 -1.10 -0.01 -3.46
N ILE A 35 -1.61 0.93 -4.22
CA ILE A 35 -1.64 0.89 -5.68
C ILE A 35 -0.81 2.05 -6.20
N ASP A 36 0.14 1.73 -7.06
CA ASP A 36 0.95 2.72 -7.74
C ASP A 36 0.16 3.32 -8.89
N PRO A 37 -0.14 4.64 -8.85
CA PRO A 37 -0.94 5.28 -9.88
C PRO A 37 -0.22 5.34 -11.24
N GLU A 38 1.12 5.38 -11.27
CA GLU A 38 1.89 5.43 -12.52
C GLU A 38 1.78 4.12 -13.31
N THR A 39 1.71 2.99 -12.58
CA THR A 39 1.63 1.65 -13.17
C THR A 39 0.19 1.17 -13.36
N CYS A 40 -0.79 1.80 -12.71
CA CYS A 40 -2.20 1.39 -12.79
C CYS A 40 -2.76 1.61 -14.19
N THR A 41 -3.38 0.57 -14.75
CA THR A 41 -3.98 0.57 -16.10
C THR A 41 -5.39 1.17 -16.14
N GLY A 42 -6.03 1.35 -14.97
CA GLY A 42 -7.38 1.93 -14.88
C GLY A 42 -8.53 0.95 -15.23
N ASP A 43 -8.25 -0.34 -15.38
CA ASP A 43 -9.30 -1.35 -15.68
C ASP A 43 -10.21 -1.68 -14.49
N HIS A 44 -9.79 -1.30 -13.28
CA HIS A 44 -10.52 -1.48 -12.02
C HIS A 44 -10.94 -2.93 -11.70
N GLY A 45 -10.30 -3.92 -12.30
CA GLY A 45 -10.53 -5.33 -12.00
C GLY A 45 -10.37 -5.66 -10.52
N CYS A 46 -9.41 -5.03 -9.86
CA CYS A 46 -9.19 -5.18 -8.41
C CYS A 46 -10.40 -4.77 -7.57
N ILE A 47 -11.16 -3.75 -7.97
CA ILE A 47 -12.37 -3.29 -7.26
C ILE A 47 -13.52 -4.25 -7.54
N ARG A 48 -13.77 -4.55 -8.81
CA ARG A 48 -14.89 -5.40 -9.24
C ARG A 48 -14.82 -6.82 -8.68
N LEU A 49 -13.63 -7.40 -8.63
CA LEU A 49 -13.44 -8.78 -8.19
C LEU A 49 -13.34 -8.91 -6.68
N SER A 50 -12.75 -7.94 -5.98
CA SER A 50 -12.58 -8.02 -4.53
C SER A 50 -13.79 -7.56 -3.73
N GLY A 51 -14.60 -6.64 -4.27
CA GLY A 51 -15.68 -5.99 -3.53
C GLY A 51 -15.19 -5.27 -2.25
N CYS A 52 -13.92 -4.90 -2.20
CA CYS A 52 -13.30 -4.32 -1.00
C CYS A 52 -13.80 -2.88 -0.78
N PRO A 53 -14.39 -2.54 0.38
CA PRO A 53 -14.88 -1.19 0.66
C PRO A 53 -13.76 -0.15 0.83
N SER A 54 -12.51 -0.59 0.95
CA SER A 54 -11.34 0.29 1.03
C SER A 54 -10.69 0.56 -0.34
N LEU A 55 -11.17 -0.10 -1.40
CA LEU A 55 -10.76 0.16 -2.77
C LEU A 55 -11.72 1.13 -3.42
N THR A 56 -11.21 2.26 -3.85
CA THR A 56 -11.97 3.35 -4.47
C THR A 56 -11.31 3.78 -5.77
N ILE A 57 -12.01 4.60 -6.52
CA ILE A 57 -11.49 5.21 -7.75
C ILE A 57 -11.08 6.65 -7.42
N ARG A 58 -9.96 7.07 -7.98
CA ARG A 58 -9.44 8.43 -7.85
C ARG A 58 -8.98 8.94 -9.22
N GLU A 59 -9.03 10.24 -9.43
CA GLU A 59 -8.43 10.88 -10.60
C GLU A 59 -6.94 10.57 -10.69
N ASN A 60 -6.46 10.40 -11.91
CA ASN A 60 -5.06 10.15 -12.16
C ASN A 60 -4.22 11.37 -11.73
N PRO A 61 -3.16 11.20 -10.93
CA PRO A 61 -2.27 12.31 -10.58
C PRO A 61 -1.46 12.83 -11.76
N ASP A 62 -1.31 12.06 -12.83
CA ASP A 62 -0.67 12.48 -14.07
C ASP A 62 -1.68 13.27 -14.93
N PRO A 63 -1.48 14.59 -15.18
CA PRO A 63 -2.39 15.39 -15.95
C PRO A 63 -2.48 15.00 -17.44
N LEU A 64 -1.54 14.20 -17.93
CA LEU A 64 -1.53 13.69 -19.32
C LEU A 64 -2.38 12.43 -19.49
N ARG A 65 -2.86 11.84 -18.40
CA ARG A 65 -3.69 10.64 -18.39
C ARG A 65 -5.08 10.94 -17.88
N SER A 66 -6.08 10.68 -18.69
CA SER A 66 -7.50 10.87 -18.35
C SER A 66 -8.11 9.68 -17.58
N ASP A 67 -7.47 8.49 -17.66
CA ASP A 67 -8.00 7.28 -17.05
C ASP A 67 -7.89 7.35 -15.53
N PRO A 68 -8.99 7.20 -14.79
CA PRO A 68 -8.94 7.19 -13.34
C PRO A 68 -8.18 5.97 -12.83
N VAL A 69 -7.55 6.10 -11.67
CA VAL A 69 -6.75 5.03 -11.05
C VAL A 69 -7.44 4.45 -9.82
N SER A 70 -7.19 3.17 -9.56
CA SER A 70 -7.63 2.55 -8.31
C SER A 70 -6.80 3.07 -7.14
N TYR A 71 -7.45 3.29 -6.01
CA TYR A 71 -6.82 3.81 -4.80
C TYR A 71 -7.25 3.01 -3.57
N VAL A 72 -6.32 2.76 -2.66
CA VAL A 72 -6.59 2.12 -1.37
C VAL A 72 -6.68 3.19 -0.29
N ASP A 73 -7.86 3.39 0.28
CA ASP A 73 -8.07 4.39 1.32
C ASP A 73 -7.49 3.98 2.68
N ASN A 74 -7.54 4.89 3.67
CA ASN A 74 -7.02 4.66 5.01
C ASN A 74 -7.85 3.66 5.83
N SER A 75 -8.99 3.21 5.32
CA SER A 75 -9.83 2.19 5.94
C SER A 75 -9.28 0.78 5.77
N CYS A 76 -8.30 0.57 4.90
CA CYS A 76 -7.65 -0.71 4.69
C CYS A 76 -7.05 -1.27 5.98
N VAL A 77 -7.46 -2.49 6.36
CA VAL A 77 -6.97 -3.22 7.53
C VAL A 77 -5.96 -4.32 7.17
N GLY A 78 -5.55 -4.40 5.90
CA GLY A 78 -4.57 -5.38 5.45
C GLY A 78 -5.05 -6.84 5.51
N CYS A 79 -6.35 -7.08 5.38
CA CYS A 79 -6.93 -8.43 5.50
C CYS A 79 -6.50 -9.43 4.41
N GLY A 80 -6.00 -8.93 3.27
CA GLY A 80 -5.51 -9.78 2.18
C GLY A 80 -6.58 -10.29 1.20
N VAL A 81 -7.86 -9.95 1.37
CA VAL A 81 -8.95 -10.42 0.48
C VAL A 81 -8.72 -10.02 -0.98
N CYS A 82 -8.18 -8.83 -1.24
CA CYS A 82 -7.80 -8.39 -2.58
C CYS A 82 -6.72 -9.29 -3.22
N GLY A 83 -5.88 -9.94 -2.41
CA GLY A 83 -4.91 -10.93 -2.90
C GLY A 83 -5.50 -12.33 -3.04
N THR A 84 -6.33 -12.77 -2.08
CA THR A 84 -6.85 -14.16 -2.05
C THR A 84 -8.01 -14.37 -3.01
N ASN A 85 -8.96 -13.45 -3.06
CA ASN A 85 -10.17 -13.62 -3.89
C ASN A 85 -10.01 -13.04 -5.30
N ALA A 86 -9.40 -11.87 -5.40
CA ALA A 86 -9.25 -11.17 -6.68
C ALA A 86 -7.91 -11.42 -7.37
N HIS A 87 -6.98 -12.09 -6.69
CA HIS A 87 -5.59 -12.26 -7.15
C HIS A 87 -4.89 -10.94 -7.55
N SER A 88 -5.51 -9.81 -7.30
CA SER A 88 -5.02 -8.50 -7.74
C SER A 88 -3.68 -8.13 -7.13
N ALA A 89 -3.44 -8.52 -5.88
CA ALA A 89 -2.15 -8.28 -5.22
C ALA A 89 -1.00 -9.17 -5.77
N VAL A 90 -1.31 -10.19 -6.56
CA VAL A 90 -0.35 -11.13 -7.14
C VAL A 90 -0.15 -10.87 -8.63
N LEU A 91 -1.22 -10.57 -9.35
CA LEU A 91 -1.21 -10.45 -10.81
C LEU A 91 -1.04 -9.02 -11.30
N CYS A 92 -1.46 -8.03 -10.50
CA CYS A 92 -1.38 -6.63 -10.91
C CYS A 92 -0.04 -6.01 -10.50
N PRO A 93 0.79 -5.52 -11.44
CA PRO A 93 2.10 -4.96 -11.14
C PRO A 93 2.02 -3.65 -10.33
N SER A 94 0.89 -2.95 -10.38
CA SER A 94 0.66 -1.73 -9.58
C SER A 94 0.32 -2.01 -8.12
N PHE A 95 -0.04 -3.26 -7.78
CA PHE A 95 -0.46 -3.62 -6.43
C PHE A 95 0.74 -4.02 -5.57
N SER A 96 0.89 -3.37 -4.41
CA SER A 96 1.95 -3.67 -3.46
C SER A 96 1.43 -3.77 -2.03
N LYS A 97 2.11 -4.57 -1.21
CA LYS A 97 1.85 -4.69 0.22
C LYS A 97 2.93 -3.93 0.97
N VAL A 98 2.52 -3.02 1.84
CA VAL A 98 3.43 -2.22 2.67
C VAL A 98 3.10 -2.43 4.15
N ASP A 99 4.12 -2.43 4.99
CA ASP A 99 3.96 -2.48 6.43
C ASP A 99 4.05 -1.06 7.00
N LEU A 100 2.97 -0.61 7.62
CA LEU A 100 2.93 0.67 8.34
C LEU A 100 3.28 0.44 9.81
N ILE A 101 4.28 1.16 10.29
CA ILE A 101 4.70 1.14 11.69
C ILE A 101 4.29 2.46 12.33
N HIS A 102 3.37 2.39 13.29
CA HIS A 102 3.02 3.52 14.15
C HIS A 102 3.87 3.44 15.43
N ASN A 103 4.24 4.60 15.97
CA ASN A 103 5.10 4.72 17.16
C ASN A 103 6.39 3.89 17.02
N PRO A 104 7.24 4.19 16.02
CA PRO A 104 8.45 3.41 15.75
C PRO A 104 9.45 3.53 16.90
N ASN A 105 10.04 2.41 17.30
CA ASN A 105 11.14 2.37 18.26
C ASN A 105 12.42 3.00 17.68
N LEU A 106 13.42 3.23 18.52
CA LEU A 106 14.72 3.74 18.09
C LEU A 106 15.37 2.86 17.03
N TRP A 107 15.25 1.56 17.14
CA TRP A 107 15.72 0.58 16.15
C TRP A 107 15.03 0.73 14.80
N ASP A 108 13.70 0.91 14.78
CA ASP A 108 12.95 1.13 13.53
C ASP A 108 13.41 2.41 12.84
N ARG A 109 13.66 3.48 13.62
CA ARG A 109 14.16 4.76 13.10
C ARG A 109 15.56 4.62 12.52
N CYS A 110 16.46 3.94 13.22
CA CYS A 110 17.83 3.68 12.76
C CYS A 110 17.82 2.85 11.46
N LEU A 111 17.06 1.75 11.44
CA LEU A 111 16.93 0.89 10.26
C LEU A 111 16.31 1.64 9.08
N ASN A 112 15.32 2.50 9.33
CA ASN A 112 14.73 3.30 8.26
C ASN A 112 15.73 4.32 7.72
N THR A 113 16.46 5.01 8.58
CA THR A 113 17.49 5.98 8.16
C THR A 113 18.59 5.33 7.32
N THR A 114 19.07 4.15 7.73
CA THR A 114 20.07 3.41 6.96
C THR A 114 19.53 2.94 5.60
N ARG A 115 18.30 2.42 5.56
CA ARG A 115 17.63 2.02 4.31
C ARG A 115 17.42 3.20 3.34
N VAL A 116 17.02 4.35 3.87
CA VAL A 116 16.83 5.56 3.06
C VAL A 116 18.17 6.02 2.48
N ARG A 117 19.24 6.11 3.30
CA ARG A 117 20.59 6.48 2.84
C ARG A 117 21.12 5.54 1.76
N ILE A 118 20.97 4.22 1.95
CA ILE A 118 21.40 3.22 0.97
C ILE A 118 20.62 3.41 -0.34
N ARG A 119 19.31 3.61 -0.27
CA ARG A 119 18.46 3.83 -1.45
C ARG A 119 18.82 5.11 -2.19
N GLU A 120 19.06 6.19 -1.49
CA GLU A 120 19.51 7.46 -2.08
C GLU A 120 20.87 7.33 -2.74
N TRP A 121 21.79 6.61 -2.12
CA TRP A 121 23.10 6.32 -2.70
C TRP A 121 22.98 5.52 -4.00
N TRP A 122 22.14 4.46 -4.01
CA TRP A 122 21.86 3.68 -5.23
C TRP A 122 21.24 4.54 -6.34
N ARG A 123 20.23 5.33 -6.01
CA ARG A 123 19.59 6.25 -6.97
C ARG A 123 20.56 7.30 -7.51
N ALA A 124 21.45 7.83 -6.69
CA ALA A 124 22.46 8.76 -7.12
C ALA A 124 23.47 8.11 -8.10
N ARG A 125 23.86 6.86 -7.83
CA ARG A 125 24.72 6.07 -8.69
C ARG A 125 24.06 5.76 -10.04
N ASP A 126 22.80 5.38 -10.03
CA ASP A 126 22.05 5.08 -11.25
C ASP A 126 21.85 6.34 -12.11
N ARG A 127 21.53 7.47 -11.49
CA ARG A 127 21.46 8.76 -12.21
C ARG A 127 22.77 9.11 -12.92
N LYS A 128 23.92 8.89 -12.26
CA LYS A 128 25.23 9.10 -12.88
C LYS A 128 25.45 8.17 -14.08
N ARG A 129 25.09 6.90 -13.96
CA ARG A 129 25.19 5.93 -15.05
C ARG A 129 24.32 6.28 -16.26
N ILE A 130 23.08 6.74 -15.99
CA ILE A 130 22.14 7.17 -17.05
C ILE A 130 22.69 8.40 -17.74
N ALA A 131 23.16 9.41 -17.00
CA ALA A 131 23.76 10.61 -17.57
C ALA A 131 24.97 10.31 -18.46
N GLN A 132 25.79 9.30 -18.12
CA GLN A 132 26.94 8.88 -18.94
C GLN A 132 26.55 8.13 -20.22
N ARG A 133 25.30 7.62 -20.34
CA ARG A 133 24.83 6.91 -21.53
C ARG A 133 24.10 7.80 -22.52
N GLN A 134 23.83 9.05 -22.16
CA GLN A 134 23.14 10.02 -23.01
C GLN A 134 24.08 10.85 -23.90
N PHE A 135 25.39 10.52 -23.94
CA PHE A 135 26.39 11.12 -24.81
C PHE A 135 27.07 10.06 -25.67
#